data_184e3584dbf8c5b858bc5438f523cb46
#
_entry.id   184e3584dbf8c5b858bc5438f523cb46
#
_cell.length_a   1.000
_cell.length_b   1.000
_cell.length_c   1.000
_cell.angle_alpha   90.00
_cell.angle_beta   90.00
_cell.angle_gamma   90.00
#
_symmetry.space_group_name_H-M   'P 1'
#
loop_
_entity.id
_entity.type
_entity.pdbx_description
1 polymer ?
#
loop_
_entity_poly.entity_id
_entity_poly.type
_entity_poly.pdbx_seq_one_letter_code
_entity_poly.pdbx_strand_id
1 'polypeptide(L)'
;MKDVSYVELENRKLDKIYFVVHCIVNNVEFKDNNGIVNKRLIYTMIGTGLSGSKKYICSFFEDEYKKPSDWYSLFQKIKSRGLEKILFFVVPNNIQLKKVIEPNFDGVEILDDYDNVIDKIKKYCTYKEYEKFITYIRKIYISETVEESQIAIEEFNELNKDNRFILDIVKEIFEKSKEVYKYDYELRRSIYLYYFVRDVKKKIWQKIKEKKYVMSKEEYVTDIYEILTHMEKYSRRHKHDVKQALNIVYEAKKDMIKYYL
;
A
#
# COMPACT_ATOMS: atom_id res chain seq x y z
N MET A 1 -1.84 -26.53 -8.96
CA MET A 1 -2.32 -25.16 -9.29
C MET A 1 -2.11 -24.99 -10.77
N LYS A 2 -3.06 -24.45 -11.54
CA LYS A 2 -2.80 -24.06 -12.94
C LYS A 2 -1.78 -22.92 -12.88
N ASP A 3 -0.67 -23.06 -13.62
CA ASP A 3 0.28 -22.00 -13.81
C ASP A 3 -0.42 -20.88 -14.60
N VAL A 4 -0.73 -19.77 -13.92
CA VAL A 4 -1.33 -18.59 -14.55
C VAL A 4 -0.19 -17.81 -15.18
N SER A 5 -0.27 -17.59 -16.49
CA SER A 5 0.78 -16.85 -17.19
C SER A 5 0.79 -15.36 -16.81
N TYR A 6 1.97 -14.72 -16.92
CA TYR A 6 2.10 -13.26 -16.74
C TYR A 6 1.09 -12.48 -17.61
N VAL A 7 0.91 -12.90 -18.87
CA VAL A 7 0.00 -12.27 -19.81
C VAL A 7 -1.46 -12.35 -19.31
N GLU A 8 -1.86 -13.48 -18.72
CA GLU A 8 -3.19 -13.63 -18.13
C GLU A 8 -3.38 -12.71 -16.92
N LEU A 9 -2.35 -12.56 -16.07
CA LEU A 9 -2.40 -11.66 -14.92
C LEU A 9 -2.53 -10.19 -15.31
N GLU A 10 -1.79 -9.77 -16.33
CA GLU A 10 -1.81 -8.39 -16.84
C GLU A 10 -3.11 -8.04 -17.58
N ASN A 11 -3.84 -9.02 -18.09
CA ASN A 11 -5.05 -8.79 -18.88
C ASN A 11 -6.35 -9.28 -18.21
N ARG A 12 -6.26 -9.94 -17.06
CA ARG A 12 -7.46 -10.47 -16.39
C ARG A 12 -8.43 -9.35 -16.00
N LYS A 13 -9.71 -9.65 -16.04
CA LYS A 13 -10.78 -8.76 -15.60
C LYS A 13 -10.61 -8.41 -14.12
N LEU A 14 -10.76 -7.14 -13.80
CA LEU A 14 -10.77 -6.62 -12.45
C LEU A 14 -12.19 -6.48 -11.92
N ASP A 15 -12.33 -6.30 -10.60
CA ASP A 15 -13.61 -5.90 -10.03
C ASP A 15 -13.91 -4.46 -10.44
N LYS A 16 -15.19 -4.14 -10.61
CA LYS A 16 -15.60 -2.78 -10.97
C LYS A 16 -15.25 -1.77 -9.90
N ILE A 17 -15.27 -2.19 -8.63
CA ILE A 17 -14.96 -1.35 -7.48
C ILE A 17 -14.02 -2.05 -6.51
N TYR A 18 -13.05 -1.30 -5.99
CA TYR A 18 -12.23 -1.72 -4.85
C TYR A 18 -12.48 -0.82 -3.64
N PHE A 19 -12.60 -1.44 -2.46
CA PHE A 19 -12.65 -0.74 -1.19
C PHE A 19 -11.36 0.06 -0.96
N VAL A 20 -10.21 -0.61 -1.09
CA VAL A 20 -8.91 0.04 -1.01
C VAL A 20 -7.94 -0.55 -2.02
N VAL A 21 -7.15 0.32 -2.65
CA VAL A 21 -6.00 -0.07 -3.45
C VAL A 21 -4.74 0.39 -2.72
N HIS A 22 -3.85 -0.55 -2.45
CA HIS A 22 -2.52 -0.26 -1.91
C HIS A 22 -1.49 -0.30 -3.03
N CYS A 23 -0.72 0.77 -3.15
CA CYS A 23 0.44 0.84 -4.03
C CYS A 23 1.71 0.63 -3.20
N ILE A 24 2.29 -0.55 -3.28
CA ILE A 24 3.53 -0.89 -2.58
C ILE A 24 4.74 -0.67 -3.50
N VAL A 25 5.86 -0.25 -2.91
CA VAL A 25 7.10 0.01 -3.65
C VAL A 25 8.20 -0.90 -3.12
N ASN A 26 8.90 -1.55 -4.04
CA ASN A 26 10.07 -2.36 -3.73
C ASN A 26 11.27 -1.91 -4.55
N ASN A 27 12.43 -1.84 -3.90
CA ASN A 27 13.70 -1.68 -4.59
C ASN A 27 14.25 -3.07 -4.91
N VAL A 28 14.34 -3.39 -6.19
CA VAL A 28 14.67 -4.73 -6.67
C VAL A 28 15.90 -4.68 -7.56
N GLU A 29 16.79 -5.64 -7.40
CA GLU A 29 17.94 -5.84 -8.28
C GLU A 29 17.51 -6.73 -9.46
N PHE A 30 17.45 -6.13 -10.65
CA PHE A 30 17.16 -6.83 -11.90
C PHE A 30 18.46 -7.11 -12.65
N LYS A 31 18.61 -8.34 -13.09
CA LYS A 31 19.70 -8.76 -13.97
C LYS A 31 19.21 -8.74 -15.41
N ASP A 32 19.81 -7.89 -16.24
CA ASP A 32 19.45 -7.80 -17.65
C ASP A 32 20.04 -8.96 -18.48
N ASN A 33 19.70 -9.00 -19.77
CA ASN A 33 20.16 -10.03 -20.70
C ASN A 33 21.69 -10.03 -20.89
N ASN A 34 22.36 -8.94 -20.56
CA ASN A 34 23.83 -8.81 -20.62
C ASN A 34 24.49 -9.21 -19.30
N GLY A 35 23.71 -9.62 -18.32
CA GLY A 35 24.21 -10.01 -17.00
C GLY A 35 24.45 -8.81 -16.06
N ILE A 36 24.09 -7.59 -16.47
CA ILE A 36 24.26 -6.38 -15.64
C ILE A 36 23.13 -6.29 -14.64
N VAL A 37 23.49 -6.08 -13.37
CA VAL A 37 22.51 -5.92 -12.29
C VAL A 37 22.21 -4.43 -12.06
N ASN A 38 20.97 -4.05 -12.25
CA ASN A 38 20.47 -2.71 -12.07
C ASN A 38 19.44 -2.66 -10.94
N LYS A 39 19.55 -1.66 -10.05
CA LYS A 39 18.54 -1.39 -9.03
C LYS A 39 17.41 -0.58 -9.65
N ARG A 40 16.18 -1.08 -9.54
CA ARG A 40 14.98 -0.39 -10.03
C ARG A 40 13.90 -0.38 -8.96
N LEU A 41 13.15 0.71 -8.89
CA LEU A 41 11.93 0.77 -8.10
C LEU A 41 10.78 0.18 -8.90
N ILE A 42 10.10 -0.81 -8.33
CA ILE A 42 8.90 -1.40 -8.89
C ILE A 42 7.72 -1.11 -7.98
N TYR A 43 6.68 -0.56 -8.56
CA TYR A 43 5.40 -0.30 -7.93
C TYR A 43 4.46 -1.47 -8.20
N THR A 44 3.71 -1.88 -7.18
CA THR A 44 2.70 -2.94 -7.31
C THR A 44 1.40 -2.48 -6.68
N MET A 45 0.33 -2.51 -7.45
CA MET A 45 -1.01 -2.20 -6.98
C MET A 45 -1.78 -3.47 -6.62
N ILE A 46 -2.28 -3.51 -5.38
CA ILE A 46 -3.09 -4.61 -4.84
C ILE A 46 -4.42 -4.03 -4.39
N GLY A 47 -5.51 -4.54 -4.96
CA GLY A 47 -6.86 -4.13 -4.62
C GLY A 47 -7.49 -5.07 -3.60
N THR A 48 -8.23 -4.49 -2.64
CA THR A 48 -9.15 -5.19 -1.77
C THR A 48 -10.57 -4.89 -2.21
N GLY A 49 -11.28 -5.91 -2.68
CA GLY A 49 -12.67 -5.79 -3.09
C GLY A 49 -13.65 -5.60 -1.92
N LEU A 50 -14.91 -5.32 -2.21
CA LEU A 50 -15.95 -5.16 -1.18
C LEU A 50 -16.18 -6.44 -0.35
N SER A 51 -15.91 -7.62 -0.91
CA SER A 51 -15.94 -8.90 -0.18
C SER A 51 -14.73 -9.15 0.71
N GLY A 52 -13.75 -8.24 0.73
CA GLY A 52 -12.45 -8.44 1.37
C GLY A 52 -11.47 -9.31 0.57
N SER A 53 -11.84 -9.75 -0.64
CA SER A 53 -10.94 -10.48 -1.55
C SER A 53 -9.80 -9.58 -2.03
N LYS A 54 -8.62 -10.16 -2.23
CA LYS A 54 -7.41 -9.45 -2.67
C LYS A 54 -7.10 -9.79 -4.11
N LYS A 55 -6.79 -8.79 -4.91
CA LYS A 55 -6.40 -8.99 -6.29
C LYS A 55 -5.17 -8.19 -6.66
N TYR A 56 -4.26 -8.82 -7.37
CA TYR A 56 -3.21 -8.13 -8.09
C TYR A 56 -3.84 -7.27 -9.19
N ILE A 57 -3.47 -6.01 -9.26
CA ILE A 57 -3.94 -5.08 -10.29
C ILE A 57 -2.89 -4.93 -11.36
N CYS A 58 -1.71 -4.41 -11.03
CA CYS A 58 -0.59 -4.24 -11.96
C CYS A 58 0.73 -4.05 -11.21
N SER A 59 1.84 -4.21 -11.93
CA SER A 59 3.17 -3.77 -11.51
C SER A 59 3.85 -2.99 -12.63
N PHE A 60 4.63 -1.97 -12.26
CA PHE A 60 5.36 -1.14 -13.21
C PHE A 60 6.64 -0.59 -12.58
N PHE A 61 7.63 -0.31 -13.41
CA PHE A 61 8.86 0.33 -12.97
C PHE A 61 8.70 1.85 -12.95
N GLU A 62 9.29 2.53 -11.96
CA GLU A 62 9.24 3.98 -11.84
C GLU A 62 9.81 4.69 -13.07
N ASP A 63 10.88 4.18 -13.63
CA ASP A 63 11.57 4.75 -14.80
C ASP A 63 10.81 4.62 -16.12
N GLU A 64 9.74 3.83 -16.18
CA GLU A 64 8.82 3.72 -17.31
C GLU A 64 7.78 4.86 -17.35
N TYR A 65 7.57 5.55 -16.21
CA TYR A 65 6.49 6.54 -16.03
C TYR A 65 7.06 7.92 -15.65
N LYS A 66 7.62 8.60 -16.64
CA LYS A 66 8.28 9.91 -16.45
C LYS A 66 7.37 11.09 -16.78
N LYS A 67 6.36 10.88 -17.63
CA LYS A 67 5.45 11.92 -18.12
C LYS A 67 4.02 11.66 -17.63
N PRO A 68 3.19 12.69 -17.47
CA PRO A 68 1.78 12.51 -17.14
C PRO A 68 1.02 11.60 -18.10
N SER A 69 1.37 11.61 -19.40
CA SER A 69 0.79 10.74 -20.43
C SER A 69 1.01 9.26 -20.16
N ASP A 70 2.17 8.88 -19.59
CA ASP A 70 2.51 7.49 -19.30
C ASP A 70 1.60 6.96 -18.19
N TRP A 71 1.41 7.75 -17.14
CA TRP A 71 0.49 7.45 -16.04
C TRP A 71 -0.97 7.36 -16.51
N TYR A 72 -1.40 8.29 -17.37
CA TYR A 72 -2.72 8.25 -17.96
C TYR A 72 -2.94 6.93 -18.72
N SER A 73 -1.99 6.53 -19.57
CA SER A 73 -2.05 5.27 -20.32
C SER A 73 -2.15 4.04 -19.42
N LEU A 74 -1.40 4.02 -18.31
CA LEU A 74 -1.51 2.96 -17.30
C LEU A 74 -2.93 2.87 -16.74
N PHE A 75 -3.51 3.99 -16.30
CA PHE A 75 -4.84 3.98 -15.72
C PHE A 75 -5.92 3.65 -16.76
N GLN A 76 -5.78 4.05 -18.00
CA GLN A 76 -6.69 3.62 -19.08
C GLN A 76 -6.61 2.10 -19.30
N LYS A 77 -5.40 1.52 -19.29
CA LYS A 77 -5.23 0.05 -19.32
C LYS A 77 -5.89 -0.63 -18.13
N ILE A 78 -5.80 -0.09 -16.93
CA ILE A 78 -6.46 -0.64 -15.73
C ILE A 78 -7.99 -0.55 -15.87
N LYS A 79 -8.50 0.59 -16.33
CA LYS A 79 -9.95 0.79 -16.57
C LYS A 79 -10.50 -0.13 -17.64
N SER A 80 -9.78 -0.35 -18.73
CA SER A 80 -10.21 -1.27 -19.80
C SER A 80 -10.37 -2.71 -19.33
N ARG A 81 -9.74 -3.08 -18.19
CA ARG A 81 -9.92 -4.36 -17.52
C ARG A 81 -11.13 -4.41 -16.59
N GLY A 82 -11.92 -3.34 -16.53
CA GLY A 82 -13.21 -3.28 -15.83
C GLY A 82 -13.21 -2.50 -14.52
N LEU A 83 -12.08 -1.93 -14.06
CA LEU A 83 -12.05 -1.12 -12.86
C LEU A 83 -12.66 0.27 -13.11
N GLU A 84 -13.72 0.59 -12.38
CA GLU A 84 -14.47 1.85 -12.51
C GLU A 84 -14.27 2.77 -11.31
N LYS A 85 -14.23 2.21 -10.09
CA LYS A 85 -14.18 2.97 -8.83
C LYS A 85 -13.14 2.42 -7.85
N ILE A 86 -12.53 3.35 -7.09
CA ILE A 86 -11.69 3.06 -5.93
C ILE A 86 -12.15 3.99 -4.82
N LEU A 87 -12.46 3.47 -3.63
CA LEU A 87 -12.87 4.32 -2.50
C LEU A 87 -11.66 4.96 -1.81
N PHE A 88 -10.63 4.16 -1.54
CA PHE A 88 -9.39 4.61 -0.90
C PHE A 88 -8.18 4.14 -1.70
N PHE A 89 -7.24 5.03 -1.92
CA PHE A 89 -5.99 4.69 -2.58
C PHE A 89 -4.80 5.05 -1.67
N VAL A 90 -4.14 4.04 -1.13
CA VAL A 90 -2.95 4.21 -0.30
C VAL A 90 -1.73 4.21 -1.20
N VAL A 91 -1.05 5.36 -1.26
CA VAL A 91 0.08 5.57 -2.18
C VAL A 91 1.37 5.85 -1.42
N PRO A 92 2.52 5.44 -1.96
CA PRO A 92 3.81 5.91 -1.47
C PRO A 92 3.89 7.44 -1.64
N ASN A 93 4.81 8.08 -0.92
CA ASN A 93 5.00 9.52 -1.04
C ASN A 93 5.56 9.90 -2.44
N ASN A 94 4.71 9.76 -3.46
CA ASN A 94 4.98 10.08 -4.86
C ASN A 94 3.94 11.10 -5.34
N ILE A 95 4.37 12.36 -5.44
CA ILE A 95 3.52 13.50 -5.82
C ILE A 95 2.93 13.32 -7.23
N GLN A 96 3.69 12.75 -8.16
CA GLN A 96 3.22 12.56 -9.53
C GLN A 96 2.09 11.53 -9.58
N LEU A 97 2.26 10.40 -8.89
CA LEU A 97 1.23 9.36 -8.82
C LEU A 97 -0.07 9.92 -8.20
N LYS A 98 0.02 10.70 -7.11
CA LYS A 98 -1.16 11.33 -6.49
C LYS A 98 -1.92 12.20 -7.49
N LYS A 99 -1.22 13.06 -8.22
CA LYS A 99 -1.82 13.99 -9.21
C LYS A 99 -2.57 13.31 -10.35
N VAL A 100 -2.22 12.06 -10.67
CA VAL A 100 -2.87 11.33 -11.78
C VAL A 100 -3.96 10.37 -11.32
N ILE A 101 -4.02 10.02 -10.03
CA ILE A 101 -5.08 9.14 -9.49
C ILE A 101 -6.42 9.86 -9.48
N GLU A 102 -6.48 11.06 -8.90
CA GLU A 102 -7.72 11.81 -8.70
C GLU A 102 -8.50 12.07 -9.99
N PRO A 103 -7.89 12.54 -11.09
CA PRO A 103 -8.58 12.72 -12.37
C PRO A 103 -9.06 11.40 -13.01
N ASN A 104 -8.51 10.27 -12.61
CA ASN A 104 -8.87 8.97 -13.15
C ASN A 104 -9.97 8.26 -12.37
N PHE A 105 -10.11 8.54 -11.07
CA PHE A 105 -11.09 7.88 -10.20
C PHE A 105 -11.83 8.92 -9.37
N ASP A 106 -12.97 9.36 -9.88
CA ASP A 106 -13.81 10.36 -9.22
C ASP A 106 -14.22 9.95 -7.81
N GLY A 107 -14.04 10.86 -6.84
CA GLY A 107 -14.36 10.65 -5.42
C GLY A 107 -13.43 9.70 -4.67
N VAL A 108 -12.28 9.30 -5.26
CA VAL A 108 -11.26 8.52 -4.57
C VAL A 108 -10.61 9.34 -3.45
N GLU A 109 -10.41 8.73 -2.29
CA GLU A 109 -9.63 9.31 -1.21
C GLU A 109 -8.21 8.80 -1.25
N ILE A 110 -7.25 9.71 -1.45
CA ILE A 110 -5.83 9.38 -1.56
C ILE A 110 -5.17 9.55 -0.20
N LEU A 111 -4.54 8.48 0.26
CA LEU A 111 -3.91 8.38 1.57
C LEU A 111 -2.43 8.07 1.42
N ASP A 112 -1.61 8.58 2.31
CA ASP A 112 -0.17 8.31 2.32
C ASP A 112 0.13 6.91 2.89
N ASP A 113 1.04 6.18 2.23
CA ASP A 113 1.63 4.96 2.79
C ASP A 113 2.76 5.33 3.77
N TYR A 114 2.57 5.01 5.04
CA TYR A 114 3.52 5.34 6.10
C TYR A 114 4.69 4.37 6.23
N ASP A 115 4.59 3.18 5.68
CA ASP A 115 5.68 2.21 5.71
C ASP A 115 6.97 2.76 5.07
N ASN A 116 6.83 3.63 4.05
CA ASN A 116 7.98 4.29 3.43
C ASN A 116 8.69 5.29 4.34
N VAL A 117 7.96 5.91 5.26
CA VAL A 117 8.55 6.82 6.27
C VAL A 117 9.25 6.00 7.35
N ILE A 118 8.64 4.90 7.76
CA ILE A 118 9.23 3.92 8.68
C ILE A 118 10.53 3.35 8.12
N ASP A 119 10.57 3.04 6.82
CA ASP A 119 11.78 2.54 6.16
C ASP A 119 12.92 3.59 6.13
N LYS A 120 12.60 4.89 6.12
CA LYS A 120 13.61 5.95 6.28
C LYS A 120 14.25 5.90 7.66
N ILE A 121 13.46 5.74 8.70
CA ILE A 121 13.94 5.66 10.09
C ILE A 121 14.89 4.47 10.28
N LYS A 122 14.62 3.36 9.63
CA LYS A 122 15.44 2.13 9.71
C LYS A 122 16.92 2.35 9.38
N LYS A 123 17.24 3.33 8.54
CA LYS A 123 18.63 3.65 8.16
C LYS A 123 19.41 4.36 9.27
N TYR A 124 18.73 4.90 10.27
CA TYR A 124 19.31 5.79 11.30
C TYR A 124 19.19 5.23 12.72
N CYS A 125 18.76 3.98 12.86
CA CYS A 125 18.58 3.34 14.16
C CYS A 125 19.00 1.86 14.12
N THR A 126 19.31 1.33 15.29
CA THR A 126 19.51 -0.11 15.47
C THR A 126 18.19 -0.87 15.28
N TYR A 127 18.26 -2.17 15.05
CA TYR A 127 17.06 -3.01 14.93
C TYR A 127 16.14 -2.91 16.16
N LYS A 128 16.73 -2.85 17.38
CA LYS A 128 15.98 -2.76 18.63
C LYS A 128 15.25 -1.43 18.77
N GLU A 129 15.89 -0.33 18.37
CA GLU A 129 15.28 1.00 18.33
C GLU A 129 14.17 1.06 17.29
N TYR A 130 14.41 0.49 16.11
CA TYR A 130 13.43 0.41 15.04
C TYR A 130 12.12 -0.27 15.48
N GLU A 131 12.19 -1.41 16.15
CA GLU A 131 11.00 -2.11 16.69
C GLU A 131 10.22 -1.25 17.70
N LYS A 132 10.93 -0.48 18.55
CA LYS A 132 10.29 0.48 19.45
C LYS A 132 9.61 1.60 18.66
N PHE A 133 10.29 2.19 17.67
CA PHE A 133 9.76 3.28 16.85
C PHE A 133 8.50 2.86 16.10
N ILE A 134 8.49 1.67 15.50
CA ILE A 134 7.30 1.14 14.84
C ILE A 134 6.11 1.10 15.80
N THR A 135 6.33 0.70 17.04
CA THR A 135 5.26 0.62 18.04
C THR A 135 4.64 1.99 18.31
N TYR A 136 5.47 3.04 18.45
CA TYR A 136 4.98 4.41 18.63
C TYR A 136 4.34 4.99 17.38
N ILE A 137 4.95 4.80 16.22
CA ILE A 137 4.36 5.26 14.95
C ILE A 137 2.99 4.62 14.72
N ARG A 138 2.84 3.34 15.03
CA ARG A 138 1.52 2.68 14.98
C ARG A 138 0.52 3.33 15.91
N LYS A 139 0.89 3.62 17.16
CA LYS A 139 0.01 4.33 18.10
C LYS A 139 -0.48 5.66 17.51
N ILE A 140 0.38 6.41 16.81
CA ILE A 140 0.02 7.66 16.17
C ILE A 140 -1.14 7.51 15.16
N TYR A 141 -1.25 6.38 14.47
CA TYR A 141 -2.30 6.15 13.46
C TYR A 141 -3.51 5.39 13.96
N ILE A 142 -3.34 4.59 15.03
CA ILE A 142 -4.39 3.70 15.54
C ILE A 142 -4.96 4.12 16.87
N SER A 143 -4.50 5.21 17.45
CA SER A 143 -5.17 5.81 18.62
C SER A 143 -6.61 6.13 18.28
N GLU A 144 -7.50 6.01 19.23
CA GLU A 144 -8.92 6.30 19.00
C GLU A 144 -9.11 7.80 18.73
N THR A 145 -8.35 8.65 19.41
CA THR A 145 -8.43 10.09 19.31
C THR A 145 -7.11 10.75 18.90
N VAL A 146 -7.17 12.01 18.46
CA VAL A 146 -5.99 12.84 18.17
C VAL A 146 -5.19 13.08 19.44
N GLU A 147 -5.87 13.28 20.57
CA GLU A 147 -5.27 13.53 21.88
C GLU A 147 -4.41 12.34 22.34
N GLU A 148 -4.93 11.12 22.21
CA GLU A 148 -4.13 9.91 22.50
C GLU A 148 -2.92 9.78 21.58
N SER A 149 -3.08 10.13 20.31
CA SER A 149 -1.97 10.18 19.36
C SER A 149 -0.92 11.19 19.77
N GLN A 150 -1.33 12.35 20.27
CA GLN A 150 -0.42 13.39 20.75
C GLN A 150 0.36 12.94 21.98
N ILE A 151 -0.28 12.26 22.93
CA ILE A 151 0.38 11.66 24.09
C ILE A 151 1.47 10.67 23.64
N ALA A 152 1.16 9.81 22.64
CA ALA A 152 2.13 8.85 22.10
C ALA A 152 3.36 9.56 21.49
N ILE A 153 3.18 10.74 20.89
CA ILE A 153 4.28 11.56 20.37
C ILE A 153 5.09 12.18 21.47
N GLU A 154 4.46 12.73 22.48
CA GLU A 154 5.14 13.32 23.61
C GLU A 154 6.00 12.28 24.32
N GLU A 155 5.47 11.08 24.58
CA GLU A 155 6.24 9.94 25.11
C GLU A 155 7.42 9.57 24.20
N PHE A 156 7.19 9.55 22.88
CA PHE A 156 8.25 9.25 21.91
C PHE A 156 9.36 10.31 21.92
N ASN A 157 8.98 11.59 21.98
CA ASN A 157 9.91 12.71 21.99
C ASN A 157 10.80 12.68 23.24
N GLU A 158 10.22 12.43 24.40
CA GLU A 158 10.99 12.30 25.65
C GLU A 158 12.03 11.17 25.60
N LEU A 159 11.64 10.02 25.02
CA LEU A 159 12.52 8.86 24.90
C LEU A 159 13.65 9.06 23.85
N ASN A 160 13.51 10.00 22.94
CA ASN A 160 14.41 10.20 21.81
C ASN A 160 14.92 11.64 21.68
N LYS A 161 14.89 12.43 22.75
CA LYS A 161 15.27 13.85 22.78
C LYS A 161 16.63 14.17 22.16
N ASP A 162 17.56 13.22 22.18
CA ASP A 162 18.90 13.37 21.63
C ASP A 162 18.98 13.07 20.12
N ASN A 163 17.92 12.53 19.51
CA ASN A 163 17.90 12.20 18.09
C ASN A 163 16.95 13.11 17.28
N ARG A 164 17.41 14.34 17.05
CA ARG A 164 16.64 15.39 16.39
C ARG A 164 16.08 14.97 15.02
N PHE A 165 16.85 14.21 14.25
CA PHE A 165 16.43 13.76 12.94
C PHE A 165 15.18 12.82 12.99
N ILE A 166 15.17 11.90 13.95
CA ILE A 166 14.03 11.00 14.15
C ILE A 166 12.81 11.78 14.66
N LEU A 167 13.02 12.75 15.56
CA LEU A 167 11.95 13.62 16.06
C LEU A 167 11.29 14.41 14.93
N ASP A 168 12.07 14.98 14.01
CA ASP A 168 11.54 15.73 12.86
C ASP A 168 10.71 14.83 11.94
N ILE A 169 11.16 13.59 11.69
CA ILE A 169 10.38 12.61 10.89
C ILE A 169 9.06 12.28 11.59
N VAL A 170 9.09 11.98 12.88
CA VAL A 170 7.86 11.59 13.62
C VAL A 170 6.89 12.77 13.70
N LYS A 171 7.37 13.99 13.84
CA LYS A 171 6.56 15.20 13.78
C LYS A 171 5.88 15.36 12.41
N GLU A 172 6.61 15.14 11.32
CA GLU A 172 6.05 15.17 9.95
C GLU A 172 4.95 14.10 9.80
N ILE A 173 5.20 12.90 10.30
CA ILE A 173 4.22 11.80 10.29
C ILE A 173 2.95 12.23 11.04
N PHE A 174 3.09 12.81 12.22
CA PHE A 174 1.94 13.24 13.03
C PHE A 174 1.11 14.32 12.35
N GLU A 175 1.75 15.35 11.82
CA GLU A 175 1.01 16.41 11.12
C GLU A 175 0.18 15.85 9.95
N LYS A 176 0.74 14.91 9.21
CA LYS A 176 0.02 14.21 8.14
C LYS A 176 -1.07 13.27 8.67
N SER A 177 -0.86 12.64 9.83
CA SER A 177 -1.84 11.72 10.41
C SER A 177 -3.11 12.41 10.88
N LYS A 178 -3.05 13.71 11.19
CA LYS A 178 -4.25 14.48 11.60
C LYS A 178 -5.38 14.39 10.58
N GLU A 179 -5.05 14.35 9.29
CA GLU A 179 -6.04 14.24 8.22
C GLU A 179 -6.80 12.91 8.23
N VAL A 180 -6.19 11.83 8.76
CA VAL A 180 -6.84 10.52 8.79
C VAL A 180 -7.78 10.36 9.98
N TYR A 181 -7.69 11.23 10.99
CA TYR A 181 -8.59 11.20 12.15
C TYR A 181 -10.01 11.67 11.85
N LYS A 182 -10.27 12.20 10.64
CA LYS A 182 -11.64 12.40 10.14
C LYS A 182 -12.40 11.09 9.90
N TYR A 183 -11.68 9.95 9.86
CA TYR A 183 -12.26 8.62 9.69
C TYR A 183 -12.39 7.91 11.03
N ASP A 184 -13.44 7.09 11.16
CA ASP A 184 -13.62 6.21 12.31
C ASP A 184 -12.42 5.30 12.54
N TYR A 185 -12.16 4.99 13.81
CA TYR A 185 -11.08 4.12 14.23
C TYR A 185 -11.04 2.78 13.46
N GLU A 186 -12.19 2.09 13.34
CA GLU A 186 -12.28 0.81 12.63
C GLU A 186 -11.93 0.94 11.14
N LEU A 187 -12.33 2.06 10.52
CA LEU A 187 -11.97 2.34 9.13
C LEU A 187 -10.47 2.60 8.98
N ARG A 188 -9.88 3.44 9.83
CA ARG A 188 -8.44 3.71 9.84
C ARG A 188 -7.65 2.42 10.04
N ARG A 189 -8.08 1.59 10.99
CA ARG A 189 -7.48 0.29 11.25
C ARG A 189 -7.51 -0.63 10.03
N SER A 190 -8.60 -0.66 9.30
CA SER A 190 -8.74 -1.49 8.10
C SER A 190 -7.86 -1.02 6.94
N ILE A 191 -7.57 0.28 6.87
CA ILE A 191 -6.72 0.88 5.83
C ILE A 191 -5.25 0.77 6.21
N TYR A 192 -4.86 1.17 7.43
CA TYR A 192 -3.46 1.37 7.82
C TYR A 192 -2.84 0.21 8.59
N LEU A 193 -3.59 -0.49 9.44
CA LEU A 193 -3.10 -1.68 10.15
C LEU A 193 -3.32 -2.96 9.35
N TYR A 194 -3.34 -2.82 8.08
CA TYR A 194 -3.63 -3.93 7.22
C TYR A 194 -2.46 -4.91 7.23
N TYR A 195 -2.47 -5.81 8.20
CA TYR A 195 -1.46 -6.87 8.37
C TYR A 195 -1.18 -7.61 7.07
N PHE A 196 -2.21 -7.76 6.24
CA PHE A 196 -2.08 -8.41 4.95
C PHE A 196 -1.06 -7.72 4.03
N VAL A 197 -1.14 -6.39 3.83
CA VAL A 197 -0.22 -5.65 2.96
C VAL A 197 1.20 -5.72 3.49
N ARG A 198 1.36 -5.58 4.81
CA ARG A 198 2.66 -5.73 5.47
C ARG A 198 3.23 -7.13 5.31
N ASP A 199 2.40 -8.16 5.46
CA ASP A 199 2.82 -9.55 5.29
C ASP A 199 3.16 -9.85 3.82
N VAL A 200 2.41 -9.27 2.87
CA VAL A 200 2.76 -9.32 1.43
C VAL A 200 4.11 -8.67 1.20
N LYS A 201 4.34 -7.43 1.67
CA LYS A 201 5.65 -6.74 1.56
C LYS A 201 6.77 -7.60 2.12
N LYS A 202 6.59 -8.17 3.33
CA LYS A 202 7.56 -9.05 3.97
C LYS A 202 7.88 -10.29 3.13
N LYS A 203 6.87 -10.96 2.60
CA LYS A 203 7.03 -12.16 1.76
C LYS A 203 7.70 -11.83 0.42
N ILE A 204 7.35 -10.73 -0.22
CA ILE A 204 8.01 -10.25 -1.44
C ILE A 204 9.49 -10.00 -1.15
N TRP A 205 9.79 -9.28 -0.05
CA TRP A 205 11.17 -8.99 0.33
C TRP A 205 11.97 -10.28 0.61
N GLN A 206 11.37 -11.27 1.30
CA GLN A 206 12.01 -12.57 1.56
C GLN A 206 12.35 -13.29 0.24
N LYS A 207 11.38 -13.39 -0.70
CA LYS A 207 11.60 -14.00 -2.01
C LYS A 207 12.72 -13.31 -2.82
N ILE A 208 12.70 -11.96 -2.83
CA ILE A 208 13.75 -11.17 -3.50
C ILE A 208 15.12 -11.45 -2.88
N LYS A 209 15.21 -11.49 -1.55
CA LYS A 209 16.46 -11.77 -0.83
C LYS A 209 17.00 -13.18 -1.09
N GLU A 210 16.12 -14.18 -1.16
CA GLU A 210 16.49 -15.56 -1.45
C GLU A 210 17.08 -15.71 -2.86
N LYS A 211 16.50 -15.01 -3.84
CA LYS A 211 16.93 -15.05 -5.24
C LYS A 211 18.17 -14.19 -5.53
N LYS A 212 18.53 -13.26 -4.62
CA LYS A 212 19.56 -12.21 -4.78
C LYS A 212 19.22 -11.16 -5.84
N TYR A 213 18.69 -11.56 -6.99
CA TYR A 213 18.22 -10.71 -8.08
C TYR A 213 17.00 -11.32 -8.78
N VAL A 214 16.29 -10.51 -9.53
CA VAL A 214 15.13 -10.92 -10.35
C VAL A 214 15.50 -10.82 -11.81
N MET A 215 15.15 -11.84 -12.60
CA MET A 215 15.52 -11.89 -14.03
C MET A 215 14.62 -11.02 -14.89
N SER A 216 13.33 -10.89 -14.53
CA SER A 216 12.38 -10.15 -15.34
C SER A 216 11.21 -9.61 -14.50
N LYS A 217 10.43 -8.71 -15.09
CA LYS A 217 9.18 -8.23 -14.50
C LYS A 217 8.15 -9.35 -14.39
N GLU A 218 8.12 -10.24 -15.36
CA GLU A 218 7.24 -11.42 -15.41
C GLU A 218 7.49 -12.32 -14.21
N GLU A 219 8.74 -12.62 -13.90
CA GLU A 219 9.13 -13.41 -12.73
C GLU A 219 8.66 -12.73 -11.44
N TYR A 220 8.90 -11.43 -11.29
CA TYR A 220 8.48 -10.68 -10.12
C TYR A 220 6.96 -10.70 -9.94
N VAL A 221 6.19 -10.49 -11.00
CA VAL A 221 4.72 -10.51 -10.96
C VAL A 221 4.17 -11.89 -10.62
N THR A 222 4.78 -12.94 -11.16
CA THR A 222 4.42 -14.33 -10.84
C THR A 222 4.64 -14.62 -9.36
N ASP A 223 5.78 -14.21 -8.80
CA ASP A 223 6.05 -14.34 -7.37
C ASP A 223 5.01 -13.62 -6.50
N ILE A 224 4.63 -12.41 -6.87
CA ILE A 224 3.57 -11.66 -6.15
C ILE A 224 2.24 -12.40 -6.21
N TYR A 225 1.87 -12.88 -7.39
CA TYR A 225 0.61 -13.60 -7.55
C TYR A 225 0.56 -14.87 -6.70
N GLU A 226 1.65 -15.64 -6.65
CA GLU A 226 1.76 -16.82 -5.78
C GLU A 226 1.60 -16.44 -4.30
N ILE A 227 2.27 -15.36 -3.86
CA ILE A 227 2.15 -14.86 -2.49
C ILE A 227 0.71 -14.50 -2.18
N LEU A 228 0.05 -13.72 -3.04
CA LEU A 228 -1.35 -13.31 -2.85
C LEU A 228 -2.30 -14.50 -2.79
N THR A 229 -2.15 -15.44 -3.72
CA THR A 229 -2.98 -16.65 -3.79
C THR A 229 -2.83 -17.52 -2.55
N HIS A 230 -1.60 -17.67 -2.06
CA HIS A 230 -1.32 -18.42 -0.83
C HIS A 230 -1.94 -17.73 0.39
N MET A 231 -1.79 -16.42 0.48
CA MET A 231 -2.28 -15.64 1.63
C MET A 231 -3.81 -15.55 1.66
N GLU A 232 -4.48 -15.51 0.49
CA GLU A 232 -5.94 -15.42 0.42
C GLU A 232 -6.63 -16.63 1.09
N LYS A 233 -6.01 -17.81 1.02
CA LYS A 233 -6.53 -19.02 1.67
C LYS A 233 -6.60 -18.91 3.20
N TYR A 234 -5.76 -18.07 3.80
CA TYR A 234 -5.64 -17.91 5.26
C TYR A 234 -6.28 -16.63 5.81
N SER A 235 -6.96 -15.82 4.98
CA SER A 235 -7.34 -14.45 5.33
C SER A 235 -8.76 -14.28 5.91
N ARG A 236 -9.33 -15.26 6.64
CA ARG A 236 -10.70 -15.14 7.22
C ARG A 236 -10.87 -13.91 8.10
N ARG A 237 -9.87 -13.57 8.93
CA ARG A 237 -9.89 -12.40 9.81
C ARG A 237 -9.98 -11.09 9.03
N HIS A 238 -9.23 -10.98 7.94
CA HIS A 238 -9.22 -9.78 7.11
C HIS A 238 -10.55 -9.51 6.41
N LYS A 239 -11.30 -10.56 6.06
CA LYS A 239 -12.64 -10.42 5.46
C LYS A 239 -13.63 -9.80 6.44
N HIS A 240 -13.52 -10.15 7.72
CA HIS A 240 -14.36 -9.57 8.77
C HIS A 240 -14.05 -8.09 8.98
N ASP A 241 -12.77 -7.72 9.11
CA ASP A 241 -12.35 -6.32 9.33
C ASP A 241 -12.80 -5.43 8.16
N VAL A 242 -12.66 -5.88 6.91
CA VAL A 242 -13.15 -5.15 5.73
C VAL A 242 -14.66 -5.00 5.75
N LYS A 243 -15.40 -6.02 6.16
CA LYS A 243 -16.87 -5.95 6.24
C LYS A 243 -17.32 -4.92 7.27
N GLN A 244 -16.68 -4.84 8.44
CA GLN A 244 -16.97 -3.81 9.45
C GLN A 244 -16.69 -2.42 8.91
N ALA A 245 -15.51 -2.21 8.31
CA ALA A 245 -15.13 -0.94 7.70
C ALA A 245 -16.10 -0.52 6.57
N LEU A 246 -16.57 -1.47 5.77
CA LEU A 246 -17.54 -1.19 4.72
C LEU A 246 -18.90 -0.74 5.27
N ASN A 247 -19.36 -1.27 6.40
CA ASN A 247 -20.61 -0.80 7.01
C ASN A 247 -20.49 0.69 7.41
N ILE A 248 -19.33 1.11 7.93
CA ILE A 248 -19.08 2.51 8.29
C ILE A 248 -19.04 3.37 7.01
N VAL A 249 -18.30 2.94 6.01
CA VAL A 249 -18.14 3.67 4.74
C VAL A 249 -19.44 3.69 3.94
N TYR A 250 -20.29 2.67 4.07
CA TYR A 250 -21.54 2.55 3.33
C TYR A 250 -22.44 3.74 3.58
N GLU A 251 -22.64 4.14 4.83
CA GLU A 251 -23.49 5.31 5.14
C GLU A 251 -22.91 6.62 4.57
N ALA A 252 -21.58 6.80 4.63
CA ALA A 252 -20.92 8.00 4.13
C ALA A 252 -20.81 8.05 2.59
N LYS A 253 -20.71 6.89 1.93
CA LYS A 253 -20.45 6.76 0.48
C LYS A 253 -21.52 5.93 -0.25
N LYS A 254 -22.74 5.86 0.32
CA LYS A 254 -23.84 5.04 -0.18
C LYS A 254 -24.10 5.26 -1.68
N ASP A 255 -24.09 6.51 -2.11
CA ASP A 255 -24.35 6.85 -3.51
C ASP A 255 -23.26 6.38 -4.47
N MET A 256 -22.03 6.20 -3.99
CA MET A 256 -20.93 5.66 -4.78
C MET A 256 -20.95 4.13 -4.85
N ILE A 257 -21.43 3.47 -3.80
CA ILE A 257 -21.33 2.01 -3.62
C ILE A 257 -22.59 1.29 -4.14
N LYS A 258 -23.78 1.88 -4.01
CA LYS A 258 -25.07 1.25 -4.30
C LYS A 258 -25.21 0.63 -5.70
N TYR A 259 -24.46 1.15 -6.67
CA TYR A 259 -24.48 0.64 -8.05
C TYR A 259 -23.58 -0.58 -8.26
N TYR A 260 -22.78 -0.97 -7.24
CA TYR A 260 -21.78 -2.04 -7.32
C TYR A 260 -22.08 -3.22 -6.38
N LEU A 261 -23.08 -3.06 -5.50
CA LEU A 261 -23.62 -4.10 -4.64
C LEU A 261 -24.75 -4.86 -5.31
#